data_bc183778dd67fa5ea57628d3b9028ee4
#
_entry.id   bc183778dd67fa5ea57628d3b9028ee4
#
_cell.length_a   1.000
_cell.length_b   1.000
_cell.length_c   1.000
_cell.angle_alpha   90.00
_cell.angle_beta   90.00
_cell.angle_gamma   90.00
#
_symmetry.space_group_name_H-M   'P 1'
#
loop_
_entity.id
_entity.type
_entity.pdbx_description
1 polymer ?
#
loop_
_entity_poly.entity_id
_entity_poly.type
_entity_poly.pdbx_seq_one_letter_code
_entity_poly.pdbx_strand_id
1 'polypeptide(L)'
;MADRANTLGELRDSGWQSQPVKEEIRANAVARISAGEPLFDGVVGYENTVMPQLENALLAGHDVIFLGERGQAKTRMIRSLTGLLDEWMPIIAGSEINDDPYAPVSKHARDLVEEMGDDTPIHWVHRDTRYGEKLATPDTSIADLIGEVDPIKVAEGRYLSDELTLHYGLVPRTNRGVFAINELPDLAERIQVGLLNVLEERDVQIRGYKIRLPLDVLLVASANPEDYTNRGRIITPLKDRFGSQIRTHYPLDAELEYEIMTQEARPLSIGESVGVSVPDYLGEVVANFSQLARASNHVNQRSGVSVRLRSVGRQRAATRSAGRRARDRRPRRRPRCARGQFDRQDRDRGVGGRSRRRHLRRTGEGCRADRVQGSHRSVAHHPDRRCVRRGSGRPHG
;
A
#
# COMPACT_ATOMS: atom_id res chain seq x y z
N MET A 1 32.87 -8.64 -7.56
CA MET A 1 31.72 -9.41 -7.06
C MET A 1 32.32 -10.67 -6.50
N ALA A 2 32.03 -10.99 -5.22
CA ALA A 2 32.44 -12.30 -4.70
C ALA A 2 31.84 -13.39 -5.59
N ASP A 3 32.60 -14.45 -5.81
CA ASP A 3 32.17 -15.60 -6.63
C ASP A 3 31.03 -16.28 -5.88
N ARG A 4 29.78 -16.00 -6.27
CA ARG A 4 28.58 -16.55 -5.64
C ARG A 4 28.34 -17.93 -6.22
N ALA A 5 27.85 -18.83 -5.39
CA ALA A 5 27.43 -20.16 -5.81
C ALA A 5 26.42 -20.09 -6.97
N ASN A 6 26.67 -20.90 -8.02
CA ASN A 6 25.80 -20.98 -9.19
C ASN A 6 24.98 -22.28 -9.18
N THR A 7 25.36 -23.25 -8.36
CA THR A 7 24.68 -24.53 -8.23
C THR A 7 24.33 -24.81 -6.76
N LEU A 8 23.41 -25.73 -6.54
CA LEU A 8 22.98 -26.16 -5.20
C LEU A 8 24.17 -26.81 -4.45
N GLY A 9 25.01 -27.57 -5.11
CA GLY A 9 26.21 -28.16 -4.52
C GLY A 9 27.21 -27.10 -4.05
N GLU A 10 27.56 -26.13 -4.91
CA GLU A 10 28.41 -25.00 -4.53
C GLU A 10 27.81 -24.19 -3.35
N LEU A 11 26.46 -24.05 -3.31
CA LEU A 11 25.79 -23.36 -2.21
C LEU A 11 25.96 -24.11 -0.88
N ARG A 12 25.86 -25.45 -0.90
CA ARG A 12 26.12 -26.29 0.28
C ARG A 12 27.58 -26.19 0.73
N ASP A 13 28.52 -26.24 -0.20
CA ASP A 13 29.96 -26.14 0.10
C ASP A 13 30.32 -24.74 0.66
N SER A 14 29.61 -23.70 0.28
CA SER A 14 29.79 -22.35 0.80
C SER A 14 29.39 -22.21 2.30
N GLY A 15 28.68 -23.19 2.85
CA GLY A 15 28.16 -23.16 4.22
C GLY A 15 26.96 -22.20 4.40
N TRP A 16 26.36 -21.67 3.31
CA TRP A 16 25.17 -20.86 3.42
C TRP A 16 24.02 -21.65 4.05
N GLN A 17 23.27 -21.00 4.93
CA GLN A 17 22.13 -21.60 5.62
C GLN A 17 20.86 -20.82 5.32
N SER A 18 19.79 -21.53 5.01
CA SER A 18 18.47 -20.93 4.88
C SER A 18 17.90 -20.56 6.25
N GLN A 19 17.29 -19.41 6.33
CA GLN A 19 16.58 -18.98 7.53
C GLN A 19 15.24 -18.33 7.13
N PRO A 20 14.21 -18.45 7.99
CA PRO A 20 12.94 -17.78 7.79
C PRO A 20 13.12 -16.25 7.72
N VAL A 21 12.32 -15.57 6.88
CA VAL A 21 12.41 -14.11 6.69
C VAL A 21 12.31 -13.31 7.98
N LYS A 22 11.52 -13.76 8.93
CA LYS A 22 11.39 -13.09 10.24
C LYS A 22 12.61 -13.25 11.12
N GLU A 23 13.31 -14.38 11.02
CA GLU A 23 14.58 -14.62 11.72
C GLU A 23 15.72 -13.80 11.08
N GLU A 24 15.76 -13.73 9.76
CA GLU A 24 16.69 -12.90 9.01
C GLU A 24 16.56 -11.41 9.41
N ILE A 25 15.33 -10.87 9.38
CA ILE A 25 15.06 -9.50 9.79
C ILE A 25 15.43 -9.26 11.25
N ARG A 26 15.13 -10.22 12.15
CA ARG A 26 15.51 -10.16 13.56
C ARG A 26 17.01 -10.11 13.72
N ALA A 27 17.75 -11.01 13.08
CA ALA A 27 19.20 -11.08 13.17
C ALA A 27 19.85 -9.77 12.70
N ASN A 28 19.40 -9.24 11.56
CA ASN A 28 19.90 -7.98 11.01
C ASN A 28 19.53 -6.77 11.86
N ALA A 29 18.32 -6.75 12.45
CA ALA A 29 17.91 -5.71 13.40
C ALA A 29 18.78 -5.73 14.65
N VAL A 30 19.02 -6.91 15.24
CA VAL A 30 19.91 -7.06 16.42
C VAL A 30 21.33 -6.60 16.09
N ALA A 31 21.87 -6.97 14.93
CA ALA A 31 23.19 -6.55 14.50
C ALA A 31 23.32 -5.03 14.42
N ARG A 32 22.35 -4.33 13.80
CA ARG A 32 22.34 -2.85 13.70
C ARG A 32 22.18 -2.19 15.07
N ILE A 33 21.23 -2.65 15.90
CA ILE A 33 21.04 -2.12 17.25
C ILE A 33 22.35 -2.27 18.07
N SER A 34 23.01 -3.43 17.98
CA SER A 34 24.25 -3.67 18.69
C SER A 34 25.41 -2.80 18.20
N ALA A 35 25.39 -2.43 16.90
CA ALA A 35 26.34 -1.51 16.32
C ALA A 35 26.02 -0.02 16.62
N GLY A 36 24.85 0.27 17.24
CA GLY A 36 24.39 1.64 17.46
C GLY A 36 23.90 2.34 16.17
N GLU A 37 23.60 1.56 15.14
CA GLU A 37 23.10 2.08 13.87
C GLU A 37 21.58 2.22 13.90
N PRO A 38 21.03 3.27 13.25
CA PRO A 38 19.56 3.40 13.14
C PRO A 38 18.98 2.27 12.29
N LEU A 39 17.86 1.70 12.72
CA LEU A 39 17.16 0.68 11.94
C LEU A 39 16.52 1.25 10.68
N PHE A 40 16.11 2.51 10.75
CA PHE A 40 15.34 3.15 9.68
C PHE A 40 15.86 4.56 9.41
N ASP A 41 16.40 4.75 8.22
CA ASP A 41 16.90 6.06 7.81
C ASP A 41 15.77 7.02 7.42
N GLY A 42 15.92 8.28 7.85
CA GLY A 42 15.05 9.36 7.43
C GLY A 42 13.62 9.31 7.94
N VAL A 43 13.36 8.61 9.03
CA VAL A 43 12.11 8.69 9.79
C VAL A 43 12.38 9.50 11.05
N VAL A 44 11.78 10.68 11.15
CA VAL A 44 11.97 11.65 12.21
C VAL A 44 10.71 11.81 13.04
N GLY A 45 10.89 11.99 14.37
CA GLY A 45 9.81 12.27 15.31
C GLY A 45 9.08 11.03 15.85
N TYR A 46 9.66 9.85 15.66
CA TYR A 46 9.12 8.56 16.12
C TYR A 46 10.06 7.83 17.09
N GLU A 47 11.19 8.40 17.39
CA GLU A 47 12.30 7.78 18.12
C GLU A 47 11.87 7.24 19.48
N ASN A 48 11.00 7.97 20.18
CA ASN A 48 10.53 7.62 21.53
C ASN A 48 9.12 7.02 21.56
N THR A 49 8.47 6.81 20.41
CA THR A 49 7.06 6.40 20.37
C THR A 49 6.81 5.19 19.48
N VAL A 50 6.92 5.35 18.17
CA VAL A 50 6.60 4.32 17.17
C VAL A 50 7.78 3.38 16.96
N MET A 51 9.01 3.89 16.96
CA MET A 51 10.21 3.08 16.70
C MET A 51 10.41 1.98 17.72
N PRO A 52 10.36 2.21 19.03
CA PRO A 52 10.53 1.13 20.02
C PRO A 52 9.44 0.05 19.91
N GLN A 53 8.21 0.43 19.50
CA GLN A 53 7.15 -0.54 19.28
C GLN A 53 7.43 -1.40 18.04
N LEU A 54 7.94 -0.78 16.96
CA LEU A 54 8.30 -1.48 15.73
C LEU A 54 9.50 -2.41 15.96
N GLU A 55 10.53 -1.95 16.65
CA GLU A 55 11.69 -2.76 17.04
C GLU A 55 11.26 -4.00 17.82
N ASN A 56 10.45 -3.82 18.86
CA ASN A 56 9.91 -4.93 19.63
C ASN A 56 9.07 -5.90 18.77
N ALA A 57 8.28 -5.38 17.83
CA ALA A 57 7.49 -6.21 16.93
C ALA A 57 8.37 -7.07 16.02
N LEU A 58 9.44 -6.50 15.46
CA LEU A 58 10.38 -7.21 14.59
C LEU A 58 11.18 -8.24 15.36
N LEU A 59 11.66 -7.88 16.57
CA LEU A 59 12.36 -8.81 17.47
C LEU A 59 11.47 -9.97 17.92
N ALA A 60 10.17 -9.75 18.08
CA ALA A 60 9.19 -10.78 18.37
C ALA A 60 8.76 -11.61 17.13
N GLY A 61 9.16 -11.22 15.92
CA GLY A 61 8.75 -11.87 14.67
C GLY A 61 7.26 -11.68 14.34
N HIS A 62 6.67 -10.58 14.79
CA HIS A 62 5.26 -10.28 14.56
C HIS A 62 5.00 -9.75 13.15
N ASP A 63 3.84 -10.08 12.60
CA ASP A 63 3.26 -9.32 11.52
C ASP A 63 2.71 -8.00 12.09
N VAL A 64 2.82 -6.91 11.33
CA VAL A 64 2.61 -5.56 11.84
C VAL A 64 1.50 -4.85 11.10
N ILE A 65 0.64 -4.15 11.83
CA ILE A 65 -0.30 -3.20 11.25
C ILE A 65 -0.08 -1.79 11.81
N PHE A 66 0.14 -0.83 10.91
CA PHE A 66 0.24 0.58 11.24
C PHE A 66 -1.14 1.24 11.19
N LEU A 67 -1.54 1.83 12.30
CA LEU A 67 -2.82 2.52 12.45
C LEU A 67 -2.59 4.02 12.60
N GLY A 68 -3.09 4.80 11.67
CA GLY A 68 -2.95 6.25 11.75
C GLY A 68 -3.42 6.98 10.51
N GLU A 69 -3.48 8.28 10.60
CA GLU A 69 -3.98 9.15 9.54
C GLU A 69 -3.03 9.25 8.34
N ARG A 70 -3.51 9.88 7.29
CA ARG A 70 -2.72 10.11 6.09
C ARG A 70 -1.56 11.08 6.35
N GLY A 71 -0.42 10.81 5.74
CA GLY A 71 0.76 11.65 5.88
C GLY A 71 1.60 11.40 7.12
N GLN A 72 1.33 10.35 7.89
CA GLN A 72 2.09 9.91 9.07
C GLN A 72 3.19 8.90 8.73
N ALA A 73 3.81 9.00 7.58
CA ALA A 73 4.97 8.22 7.11
C ALA A 73 4.82 6.69 7.14
N LYS A 74 3.60 6.12 7.30
CA LYS A 74 3.38 4.65 7.37
C LYS A 74 4.04 3.90 6.20
N THR A 75 3.77 4.31 4.96
CA THR A 75 4.33 3.66 3.78
C THR A 75 5.85 3.78 3.71
N ARG A 76 6.43 4.86 4.23
CA ARG A 76 7.89 5.01 4.31
C ARG A 76 8.49 3.99 5.27
N MET A 77 7.92 3.85 6.48
CA MET A 77 8.35 2.84 7.44
C MET A 77 8.22 1.42 6.88
N ILE A 78 7.12 1.12 6.22
CA ILE A 78 6.89 -0.19 5.60
C ILE A 78 7.99 -0.50 4.56
N ARG A 79 8.28 0.45 3.68
CA ARG A 79 9.31 0.26 2.64
C ARG A 79 10.72 0.18 3.20
N SER A 80 11.01 0.88 4.29
CA SER A 80 12.34 0.80 4.91
C SER A 80 12.66 -0.56 5.54
N LEU A 81 11.65 -1.41 5.79
CA LEU A 81 11.86 -2.78 6.26
C LEU A 81 12.69 -3.64 5.30
N THR A 82 12.66 -3.33 3.99
CA THR A 82 13.51 -4.02 3.01
C THR A 82 15.01 -3.88 3.34
N GLY A 83 15.38 -2.79 4.00
CA GLY A 83 16.76 -2.57 4.45
C GLY A 83 17.23 -3.55 5.51
N LEU A 84 16.31 -4.27 6.18
CA LEU A 84 16.62 -5.32 7.15
C LEU A 84 16.72 -6.72 6.54
N LEU A 85 16.48 -6.87 5.23
CA LEU A 85 16.76 -8.10 4.50
C LEU A 85 18.23 -8.15 4.08
N ASP A 86 18.78 -9.34 3.95
CA ASP A 86 20.08 -9.57 3.35
C ASP A 86 20.11 -9.01 1.92
N GLU A 87 21.20 -8.39 1.54
CA GLU A 87 21.31 -7.75 0.23
C GLU A 87 21.01 -8.70 -0.92
N TRP A 88 21.45 -9.97 -0.76
CA TRP A 88 21.28 -11.02 -1.76
C TRP A 88 20.85 -12.33 -1.12
N MET A 89 19.90 -12.98 -1.77
CA MET A 89 19.35 -14.26 -1.34
C MET A 89 19.36 -15.27 -2.50
N PRO A 90 19.83 -16.52 -2.31
CA PRO A 90 19.76 -17.54 -3.33
C PRO A 90 18.36 -18.14 -3.44
N ILE A 91 17.93 -18.38 -4.67
CA ILE A 91 16.71 -19.08 -5.04
C ILE A 91 17.01 -20.13 -6.11
N ILE A 92 16.12 -21.10 -6.30
CA ILE A 92 16.19 -22.00 -7.45
C ILE A 92 15.92 -21.20 -8.73
N ALA A 93 16.74 -21.38 -9.73
CA ALA A 93 16.63 -20.67 -11.00
C ALA A 93 15.27 -20.92 -11.65
N GLY A 94 14.63 -19.83 -12.15
CA GLY A 94 13.30 -19.89 -12.76
C GLY A 94 12.13 -20.01 -11.80
N SER A 95 12.37 -20.01 -10.47
CA SER A 95 11.30 -19.99 -9.49
C SER A 95 10.52 -18.68 -9.55
N GLU A 96 9.17 -18.76 -9.67
CA GLU A 96 8.29 -17.61 -9.61
C GLU A 96 7.95 -17.17 -8.18
N ILE A 97 8.24 -18.03 -7.19
CA ILE A 97 7.90 -17.80 -5.78
C ILE A 97 9.11 -17.80 -4.85
N ASN A 98 10.29 -17.47 -5.38
CA ASN A 98 11.54 -17.40 -4.62
C ASN A 98 11.80 -18.69 -3.81
N ASP A 99 11.68 -19.86 -4.46
CA ASP A 99 11.89 -21.15 -3.81
C ASP A 99 13.23 -21.24 -3.10
N ASP A 100 13.18 -21.75 -1.87
CA ASP A 100 14.37 -22.04 -1.10
C ASP A 100 15.14 -23.19 -1.73
N PRO A 101 16.45 -23.05 -2.01
CA PRO A 101 17.25 -24.11 -2.57
C PRO A 101 17.26 -25.42 -1.76
N TYR A 102 17.10 -25.31 -0.44
CA TYR A 102 17.11 -26.49 0.45
C TYR A 102 15.72 -27.05 0.76
N ALA A 103 14.67 -26.26 0.52
CA ALA A 103 13.28 -26.63 0.78
C ALA A 103 12.33 -26.10 -0.30
N PRO A 104 12.46 -26.57 -1.55
CA PRO A 104 11.64 -26.09 -2.66
C PRO A 104 10.16 -26.41 -2.45
N VAL A 105 9.30 -25.43 -2.68
CA VAL A 105 7.85 -25.52 -2.48
C VAL A 105 7.12 -25.70 -3.80
N SER A 106 7.49 -24.99 -4.87
CA SER A 106 6.84 -25.10 -6.17
C SER A 106 7.19 -26.44 -6.86
N LYS A 107 6.25 -26.91 -7.68
CA LYS A 107 6.49 -28.11 -8.49
C LYS A 107 7.68 -27.95 -9.40
N HIS A 108 7.80 -26.77 -10.06
CA HIS A 108 8.96 -26.47 -10.92
C HIS A 108 10.29 -26.66 -10.19
N ALA A 109 10.42 -26.10 -9.00
CA ALA A 109 11.64 -26.16 -8.24
C ALA A 109 11.93 -27.59 -7.72
N ARG A 110 10.90 -28.30 -7.27
CA ARG A 110 11.03 -29.71 -6.85
C ARG A 110 11.47 -30.62 -7.99
N ASP A 111 10.81 -30.51 -9.14
CA ASP A 111 11.12 -31.31 -10.33
C ASP A 111 12.57 -31.05 -10.77
N LEU A 112 13.01 -29.76 -10.75
CA LEU A 112 14.36 -29.38 -11.14
C LEU A 112 15.44 -29.94 -10.17
N VAL A 113 15.19 -29.90 -8.87
CA VAL A 113 16.10 -30.48 -7.87
C VAL A 113 16.11 -32.00 -7.95
N GLU A 114 14.99 -32.66 -8.24
CA GLU A 114 14.92 -34.12 -8.42
C GLU A 114 15.71 -34.58 -9.68
N GLU A 115 15.65 -33.77 -10.75
CA GLU A 115 16.34 -34.09 -12.02
C GLU A 115 17.84 -33.80 -11.93
N MET A 116 18.26 -32.68 -11.36
CA MET A 116 19.64 -32.19 -11.45
C MET A 116 20.45 -32.38 -10.16
N GLY A 117 19.80 -32.61 -9.01
CA GLY A 117 20.50 -32.78 -7.73
C GLY A 117 21.38 -31.59 -7.37
N ASP A 118 22.66 -31.83 -7.11
CA ASP A 118 23.64 -30.79 -6.75
C ASP A 118 23.98 -29.84 -7.89
N ASP A 119 23.75 -30.23 -9.16
CA ASP A 119 23.90 -29.37 -10.32
C ASP A 119 22.72 -28.42 -10.56
N THR A 120 21.69 -28.45 -9.69
CA THR A 120 20.53 -27.54 -9.76
C THR A 120 21.00 -26.09 -9.80
N PRO A 121 20.64 -25.31 -10.83
CA PRO A 121 21.08 -23.93 -10.97
C PRO A 121 20.44 -23.01 -9.92
N ILE A 122 21.28 -22.16 -9.34
CA ILE A 122 20.89 -21.15 -8.35
C ILE A 122 20.93 -19.75 -8.96
N HIS A 123 19.94 -18.94 -8.64
CA HIS A 123 19.89 -17.53 -8.98
C HIS A 123 19.89 -16.67 -7.71
N TRP A 124 20.62 -15.56 -7.73
CA TRP A 124 20.67 -14.63 -6.59
C TRP A 124 19.75 -13.44 -6.85
N VAL A 125 18.81 -13.21 -5.94
CA VAL A 125 17.86 -12.09 -5.99
C VAL A 125 18.26 -11.01 -5.00
N HIS A 126 18.17 -9.76 -5.44
CA HIS A 126 18.44 -8.61 -4.59
C HIS A 126 17.23 -8.33 -3.68
N ARG A 127 17.48 -7.86 -2.44
CA ARG A 127 16.44 -7.59 -1.45
C ARG A 127 15.29 -6.71 -1.95
N ASP A 128 15.54 -5.78 -2.87
CA ASP A 128 14.49 -4.91 -3.43
C ASP A 128 13.42 -5.69 -4.19
N THR A 129 13.77 -6.85 -4.75
CA THR A 129 12.83 -7.73 -5.45
C THR A 129 12.03 -8.64 -4.50
N ARG A 130 12.44 -8.70 -3.22
CA ARG A 130 11.77 -9.45 -2.16
C ARG A 130 10.67 -8.63 -1.45
N TYR A 131 10.33 -7.47 -1.99
CA TYR A 131 9.30 -6.58 -1.49
C TYR A 131 8.11 -6.53 -2.45
N GLY A 132 6.94 -6.90 -1.98
CA GLY A 132 5.67 -6.75 -2.68
C GLY A 132 4.76 -5.72 -1.99
N GLU A 133 4.11 -4.86 -2.76
CA GLU A 133 3.20 -3.85 -2.21
C GLU A 133 1.90 -3.82 -3.02
N LYS A 134 0.78 -3.86 -2.32
CA LYS A 134 -0.56 -3.67 -2.92
C LYS A 134 -1.28 -2.55 -2.19
N LEU A 135 -1.79 -1.59 -2.94
CA LEU A 135 -2.81 -0.69 -2.44
C LEU A 135 -4.15 -1.41 -2.48
N ALA A 136 -4.79 -1.54 -1.34
CA ALA A 136 -6.12 -2.12 -1.25
C ALA A 136 -7.13 -1.21 -1.93
N THR A 137 -7.98 -1.79 -2.76
CA THR A 137 -9.11 -1.14 -3.43
C THR A 137 -10.30 -2.08 -3.41
N PRO A 138 -11.56 -1.60 -3.49
CA PRO A 138 -12.75 -2.45 -3.46
C PRO A 138 -12.82 -3.46 -4.61
N ASP A 139 -12.14 -3.20 -5.72
CA ASP A 139 -12.03 -4.05 -6.91
C ASP A 139 -10.84 -5.02 -6.86
N THR A 140 -9.99 -4.93 -5.84
CA THR A 140 -8.91 -5.92 -5.64
C THR A 140 -9.50 -7.32 -5.59
N SER A 141 -8.97 -8.24 -6.39
CA SER A 141 -9.40 -9.63 -6.42
C SER A 141 -8.51 -10.54 -5.57
N ILE A 142 -9.05 -11.71 -5.22
CA ILE A 142 -8.25 -12.75 -4.55
C ILE A 142 -7.18 -13.32 -5.50
N ALA A 143 -7.46 -13.33 -6.80
CA ALA A 143 -6.51 -13.73 -7.83
C ALA A 143 -5.28 -12.84 -7.86
N ASP A 144 -5.45 -11.51 -7.71
CA ASP A 144 -4.31 -10.57 -7.64
C ASP A 144 -3.38 -10.86 -6.47
N LEU A 145 -3.94 -11.25 -5.32
CA LEU A 145 -3.16 -11.45 -4.09
C LEU A 145 -2.60 -12.86 -4.00
N ILE A 146 -3.41 -13.85 -4.26
CA ILE A 146 -3.09 -15.27 -4.02
C ILE A 146 -2.72 -15.96 -5.32
N GLY A 147 -3.49 -15.69 -6.38
CA GLY A 147 -3.33 -16.33 -7.68
C GLY A 147 -4.58 -17.08 -8.14
N GLU A 148 -4.53 -17.53 -9.36
CA GLU A 148 -5.60 -18.29 -10.01
C GLU A 148 -5.02 -19.26 -11.04
N VAL A 149 -5.90 -20.05 -11.61
CA VAL A 149 -5.54 -20.94 -12.73
C VAL A 149 -5.38 -20.11 -14.00
N ASP A 150 -4.28 -20.27 -14.69
CA ASP A 150 -4.05 -19.64 -15.98
C ASP A 150 -4.93 -20.31 -17.06
N PRO A 151 -5.95 -19.61 -17.58
CA PRO A 151 -6.86 -20.17 -18.58
C PRO A 151 -6.14 -20.44 -19.91
N ILE A 152 -5.03 -19.78 -20.20
CA ILE A 152 -4.24 -19.95 -21.43
C ILE A 152 -3.53 -21.30 -21.36
N LYS A 153 -2.85 -21.59 -20.26
CA LYS A 153 -2.16 -22.87 -20.07
C LYS A 153 -3.12 -24.06 -20.10
N VAL A 154 -4.34 -23.88 -19.60
CA VAL A 154 -5.40 -24.91 -19.69
C VAL A 154 -5.89 -25.08 -21.12
N ALA A 155 -6.05 -24.00 -21.88
CA ALA A 155 -6.45 -24.05 -23.30
C ALA A 155 -5.37 -24.71 -24.18
N GLU A 156 -4.11 -24.68 -23.77
CA GLU A 156 -2.99 -25.38 -24.40
C GLU A 156 -2.98 -26.91 -24.14
N GLY A 157 -3.98 -27.42 -23.43
CA GLY A 157 -4.19 -28.86 -23.19
C GLY A 157 -3.57 -29.39 -21.91
N ARG A 158 -3.11 -28.51 -20.99
CA ARG A 158 -2.66 -28.94 -19.65
C ARG A 158 -3.85 -29.29 -18.77
N TYR A 159 -3.68 -30.27 -17.91
CA TYR A 159 -4.72 -30.66 -16.97
C TYR A 159 -4.90 -29.57 -15.90
N LEU A 160 -6.14 -29.27 -15.54
CA LEU A 160 -6.47 -28.36 -14.44
C LEU A 160 -5.80 -28.71 -13.11
N SER A 161 -5.44 -29.97 -12.90
CA SER A 161 -4.75 -30.47 -11.71
C SER A 161 -3.23 -30.28 -11.73
N ASP A 162 -2.67 -29.75 -12.81
CA ASP A 162 -1.23 -29.53 -12.92
C ASP A 162 -0.85 -28.18 -12.25
N GLU A 163 0.00 -28.21 -11.24
CA GLU A 163 0.49 -27.04 -10.53
C GLU A 163 1.15 -26.02 -11.48
N LEU A 164 1.70 -26.49 -12.60
CA LEU A 164 2.30 -25.63 -13.62
C LEU A 164 1.27 -24.75 -14.38
N THR A 165 -0.03 -25.03 -14.22
CA THR A 165 -1.10 -24.16 -14.75
C THR A 165 -1.44 -22.98 -13.83
N LEU A 166 -0.84 -22.90 -12.66
CA LEU A 166 -1.10 -21.82 -11.74
C LEU A 166 -0.41 -20.51 -12.20
N HIS A 167 -1.10 -19.42 -11.98
CA HIS A 167 -0.57 -18.07 -12.02
C HIS A 167 -0.52 -17.55 -10.58
N TYR A 168 0.68 -17.39 -10.05
CA TYR A 168 0.87 -16.95 -8.68
C TYR A 168 0.54 -15.46 -8.53
N GLY A 169 -0.20 -15.13 -7.48
CA GLY A 169 -0.48 -13.74 -7.09
C GLY A 169 0.71 -13.08 -6.39
N LEU A 170 0.48 -11.85 -5.90
CA LEU A 170 1.53 -11.06 -5.27
C LEU A 170 2.09 -11.69 -3.99
N VAL A 171 1.25 -12.31 -3.16
CA VAL A 171 1.69 -12.90 -1.87
C VAL A 171 2.66 -14.07 -2.10
N PRO A 172 2.34 -15.10 -2.91
CA PRO A 172 3.29 -16.16 -3.22
C PRO A 172 4.58 -15.66 -3.88
N ARG A 173 4.50 -14.69 -4.78
CA ARG A 173 5.69 -14.10 -5.43
C ARG A 173 6.59 -13.33 -4.47
N THR A 174 6.06 -12.93 -3.31
CA THR A 174 6.83 -12.26 -2.26
C THR A 174 7.35 -13.24 -1.20
N ASN A 175 7.24 -14.54 -1.44
CA ASN A 175 7.78 -15.55 -0.54
C ASN A 175 9.24 -15.26 -0.18
N ARG A 176 9.60 -15.53 1.09
CA ARG A 176 10.88 -15.18 1.70
C ARG A 176 11.19 -13.68 1.65
N GLY A 177 10.13 -12.85 1.80
CA GLY A 177 10.22 -11.39 1.70
C GLY A 177 9.16 -10.68 2.54
N VAL A 178 8.99 -9.38 2.27
CA VAL A 178 8.04 -8.50 2.95
C VAL A 178 6.88 -8.18 2.02
N PHE A 179 5.67 -8.56 2.40
CA PHE A 179 4.46 -8.21 1.68
C PHE A 179 3.68 -7.10 2.40
N ALA A 180 3.46 -6.00 1.71
CA ALA A 180 2.80 -4.82 2.24
C ALA A 180 1.40 -4.61 1.66
N ILE A 181 0.41 -4.38 2.53
CA ILE A 181 -0.95 -4.00 2.13
C ILE A 181 -1.27 -2.61 2.67
N ASN A 182 -1.38 -1.65 1.78
CA ASN A 182 -1.78 -0.30 2.14
C ASN A 182 -3.29 -0.14 2.08
N GLU A 183 -3.85 0.61 3.04
CA GLU A 183 -5.30 0.88 3.18
C GLU A 183 -6.11 -0.43 3.31
N LEU A 184 -5.66 -1.34 4.17
CA LEU A 184 -6.28 -2.66 4.39
C LEU A 184 -7.82 -2.65 4.53
N PRO A 185 -8.47 -1.65 5.20
CA PRO A 185 -9.93 -1.58 5.30
C PRO A 185 -10.66 -1.48 3.96
N ASP A 186 -9.99 -1.02 2.89
CA ASP A 186 -10.59 -0.90 1.56
C ASP A 186 -10.74 -2.27 0.84
N LEU A 187 -10.14 -3.34 1.38
CA LEU A 187 -10.36 -4.69 0.88
C LEU A 187 -11.76 -5.20 1.25
N ALA A 188 -12.43 -5.81 0.29
CA ALA A 188 -13.67 -6.53 0.57
C ALA A 188 -13.48 -7.61 1.65
N GLU A 189 -14.45 -7.78 2.55
CA GLU A 189 -14.37 -8.74 3.69
C GLU A 189 -13.99 -10.16 3.24
N ARG A 190 -14.53 -10.62 2.10
CA ARG A 190 -14.19 -11.93 1.52
C ARG A 190 -12.71 -12.13 1.21
N ILE A 191 -12.00 -11.03 0.87
CA ILE A 191 -10.57 -11.06 0.55
C ILE A 191 -9.77 -11.02 1.84
N GLN A 192 -10.23 -10.25 2.83
CA GLN A 192 -9.63 -10.24 4.16
C GLN A 192 -9.67 -11.64 4.80
N VAL A 193 -10.75 -12.41 4.59
CA VAL A 193 -10.83 -13.81 5.03
C VAL A 193 -9.77 -14.67 4.31
N GLY A 194 -9.54 -14.45 3.02
CA GLY A 194 -8.48 -15.16 2.29
C GLY A 194 -7.08 -14.87 2.85
N LEU A 195 -6.81 -13.64 3.28
CA LEU A 195 -5.55 -13.27 3.92
C LEU A 195 -5.39 -13.87 5.33
N LEU A 196 -6.49 -14.18 6.01
CA LEU A 196 -6.45 -14.79 7.33
C LEU A 196 -5.67 -16.11 7.31
N ASN A 197 -5.92 -16.95 6.29
CA ASN A 197 -5.20 -18.21 6.13
C ASN A 197 -3.69 -18.00 5.94
N VAL A 198 -3.30 -16.96 5.22
CA VAL A 198 -1.89 -16.60 5.03
C VAL A 198 -1.22 -16.24 6.36
N LEU A 199 -1.92 -15.48 7.22
CA LEU A 199 -1.40 -15.08 8.53
C LEU A 199 -1.37 -16.22 9.55
N GLU A 200 -2.39 -17.05 9.56
CA GLU A 200 -2.58 -18.07 10.58
C GLU A 200 -1.84 -19.36 10.24
N GLU A 201 -2.06 -19.86 9.03
CA GLU A 201 -1.58 -21.17 8.61
C GLU A 201 -0.27 -21.09 7.81
N ARG A 202 0.16 -19.87 7.45
CA ARG A 202 1.31 -19.66 6.55
C ARG A 202 1.18 -20.45 5.26
N ASP A 203 -0.05 -20.63 4.83
CA ASP A 203 -0.41 -21.49 3.71
C ASP A 203 -1.36 -20.76 2.78
N VAL A 204 -1.21 -21.00 1.50
CA VAL A 204 -2.06 -20.44 0.47
C VAL A 204 -2.75 -21.55 -0.29
N GLN A 205 -4.09 -21.52 -0.29
CA GLN A 205 -4.90 -22.40 -1.09
C GLN A 205 -5.43 -21.67 -2.33
N ILE A 206 -4.96 -22.05 -3.49
CA ILE A 206 -5.45 -21.49 -4.75
C ILE A 206 -6.78 -22.16 -5.10
N ARG A 207 -7.78 -21.34 -5.39
CA ARG A 207 -9.17 -21.79 -5.61
C ARG A 207 -9.25 -22.90 -6.66
N GLY A 208 -9.84 -24.05 -6.26
CA GLY A 208 -9.99 -25.20 -7.13
C GLY A 208 -8.85 -26.23 -7.06
N TYR A 209 -7.79 -25.94 -6.33
CA TYR A 209 -6.66 -26.82 -6.12
C TYR A 209 -6.50 -27.21 -4.65
N LYS A 210 -6.11 -28.46 -4.42
CA LYS A 210 -5.69 -28.94 -3.10
C LYS A 210 -4.20 -28.69 -2.84
N ILE A 211 -3.63 -27.67 -3.48
CA ILE A 211 -2.22 -27.36 -3.32
C ILE A 211 -2.09 -26.39 -2.16
N ARG A 212 -1.29 -26.76 -1.21
CA ARG A 212 -0.86 -25.93 -0.09
C ARG A 212 0.55 -25.43 -0.39
N LEU A 213 0.71 -24.11 -0.36
CA LEU A 213 1.99 -23.46 -0.52
C LEU A 213 2.38 -22.86 0.83
N PRO A 214 3.22 -23.55 1.61
CA PRO A 214 3.76 -22.96 2.82
C PRO A 214 4.63 -21.76 2.44
N LEU A 215 4.19 -20.58 2.83
CA LEU A 215 4.88 -19.33 2.50
C LEU A 215 5.55 -18.74 3.73
N ASP A 216 6.77 -18.29 3.53
CA ASP A 216 7.54 -17.53 4.53
C ASP A 216 7.51 -16.04 4.18
N VAL A 217 6.58 -15.30 4.76
CA VAL A 217 6.34 -13.88 4.45
C VAL A 217 6.16 -13.08 5.73
N LEU A 218 6.84 -11.93 5.83
CA LEU A 218 6.46 -10.90 6.79
C LEU A 218 5.32 -10.06 6.20
N LEU A 219 4.14 -10.14 6.80
CA LEU A 219 2.99 -9.35 6.38
C LEU A 219 2.95 -8.02 7.15
N VAL A 220 2.91 -6.92 6.40
CA VAL A 220 2.79 -5.59 6.98
C VAL A 220 1.60 -4.86 6.35
N ALA A 221 0.78 -4.24 7.17
CA ALA A 221 -0.39 -3.52 6.68
C ALA A 221 -0.43 -2.09 7.18
N SER A 222 -1.15 -1.23 6.46
CA SER A 222 -1.52 0.09 6.94
C SER A 222 -3.03 0.30 6.91
N ALA A 223 -3.53 1.06 7.87
CA ALA A 223 -4.92 1.41 7.95
C ALA A 223 -5.10 2.82 8.52
N ASN A 224 -6.14 3.50 8.06
CA ASN A 224 -6.59 4.75 8.64
C ASN A 224 -7.82 4.49 9.50
N PRO A 225 -7.76 4.66 10.83
CA PRO A 225 -8.88 4.39 11.72
C PRO A 225 -10.13 5.23 11.41
N GLU A 226 -9.95 6.42 10.85
CA GLU A 226 -11.07 7.31 10.53
C GLU A 226 -11.86 6.88 9.29
N ASP A 227 -11.25 6.13 8.40
CA ASP A 227 -11.90 5.65 7.18
C ASP A 227 -12.81 4.43 7.43
N TYR A 228 -12.76 3.80 8.64
CA TYR A 228 -13.58 2.63 9.00
C TYR A 228 -15.10 2.86 8.91
N THR A 229 -15.55 4.09 8.94
CA THR A 229 -16.98 4.41 8.89
C THR A 229 -17.53 4.57 7.47
N ASN A 230 -16.66 4.82 6.48
CA ASN A 230 -17.07 5.21 5.13
C ASN A 230 -16.65 4.24 4.01
N ARG A 231 -15.59 3.42 4.22
CA ARG A 231 -15.01 2.59 3.16
C ARG A 231 -14.91 1.10 3.47
N GLY A 232 -15.09 0.73 4.71
CA GLY A 232 -14.96 -0.64 5.15
C GLY A 232 -14.31 -0.73 6.52
N ARG A 233 -14.24 -1.92 7.06
CA ARG A 233 -13.60 -2.21 8.35
C ARG A 233 -12.69 -3.41 8.20
N ILE A 234 -11.68 -3.49 9.05
CA ILE A 234 -10.92 -4.72 9.19
C ILE A 234 -11.77 -5.70 9.98
N ILE A 235 -11.93 -6.92 9.48
CA ILE A 235 -12.62 -7.97 10.24
C ILE A 235 -11.83 -8.29 11.50
N THR A 236 -12.53 -8.47 12.62
CA THR A 236 -11.88 -8.70 13.92
C THR A 236 -10.90 -9.87 13.88
N PRO A 237 -11.22 -11.04 13.30
CA PRO A 237 -10.26 -12.14 13.23
C PRO A 237 -8.93 -11.78 12.54
N LEU A 238 -8.99 -10.99 11.45
CA LEU A 238 -7.78 -10.56 10.75
C LEU A 238 -6.96 -9.59 11.59
N LYS A 239 -7.64 -8.63 12.26
CA LYS A 239 -6.99 -7.66 13.11
C LYS A 239 -6.26 -8.32 14.29
N ASP A 240 -6.86 -9.35 14.88
CA ASP A 240 -6.32 -10.08 16.04
C ASP A 240 -5.12 -10.96 15.66
N ARG A 241 -4.95 -11.28 14.37
CA ARG A 241 -3.80 -12.06 13.88
C ARG A 241 -2.54 -11.23 13.63
N PHE A 242 -2.66 -9.92 13.50
CA PHE A 242 -1.48 -9.07 13.54
C PHE A 242 -0.90 -9.07 14.95
N GLY A 243 0.30 -9.57 15.11
CA GLY A 243 0.96 -9.66 16.41
C GLY A 243 1.22 -8.29 17.04
N SER A 244 1.40 -7.25 16.20
CA SER A 244 1.62 -5.89 16.66
C SER A 244 0.76 -4.88 15.90
N GLN A 245 0.08 -4.02 16.68
CA GLN A 245 -0.73 -2.92 16.17
C GLN A 245 -0.10 -1.60 16.63
N ILE A 246 0.56 -0.90 15.72
CA ILE A 246 1.34 0.29 16.02
C ILE A 246 0.58 1.53 15.59
N ARG A 247 0.31 2.42 16.54
CA ARG A 247 -0.35 3.70 16.26
C ARG A 247 0.67 4.75 15.88
N THR A 248 0.50 5.34 14.71
CA THR A 248 1.30 6.49 14.27
C THR A 248 0.60 7.80 14.63
N HIS A 249 1.37 8.87 14.66
CA HIS A 249 0.89 10.22 14.99
C HIS A 249 1.55 11.27 14.10
N TYR A 250 1.07 12.48 14.12
CA TYR A 250 1.76 13.62 13.53
C TYR A 250 2.93 14.07 14.42
N PRO A 251 3.89 14.85 13.90
CA PRO A 251 4.94 15.45 14.72
C PRO A 251 4.35 16.16 15.93
N LEU A 252 4.97 15.94 17.09
CA LEU A 252 4.43 16.41 18.38
C LEU A 252 4.68 17.91 18.58
N ASP A 253 5.73 18.46 17.98
CA ASP A 253 6.10 19.85 18.08
C ASP A 253 6.43 20.48 16.71
N ALA A 254 6.58 21.81 16.70
CA ALA A 254 6.82 22.56 15.48
C ALA A 254 8.26 22.39 14.95
N GLU A 255 9.20 22.05 15.81
CA GLU A 255 10.59 21.84 15.44
C GLU A 255 10.73 20.55 14.62
N LEU A 256 10.14 19.45 15.09
CA LEU A 256 10.07 18.18 14.32
C LEU A 256 9.31 18.36 13.00
N GLU A 257 8.22 19.13 12.98
CA GLU A 257 7.51 19.44 11.74
C GLU A 257 8.39 20.19 10.75
N TYR A 258 9.18 21.15 11.24
CA TYR A 258 10.13 21.92 10.43
C TYR A 258 11.26 21.03 9.88
N GLU A 259 11.81 20.15 10.71
CA GLU A 259 12.84 19.18 10.29
C GLU A 259 12.33 18.27 9.18
N ILE A 260 11.13 17.67 9.35
CA ILE A 260 10.49 16.84 8.32
C ILE A 260 10.24 17.65 7.04
N MET A 261 9.80 18.90 7.18
CA MET A 261 9.58 19.78 6.03
C MET A 261 10.88 20.06 5.28
N THR A 262 11.98 20.28 5.98
CA THR A 262 13.29 20.54 5.39
C THR A 262 13.83 19.29 4.69
N GLN A 263 13.70 18.12 5.31
CA GLN A 263 14.09 16.85 4.72
C GLN A 263 13.34 16.55 3.42
N GLU A 264 12.04 16.86 3.36
CA GLU A 264 11.19 16.58 2.21
C GLU A 264 11.15 17.69 1.14
N ALA A 265 11.60 18.89 1.53
CA ALA A 265 11.63 20.02 0.62
C ALA A 265 12.80 19.87 -0.36
N ARG A 266 12.48 19.56 -1.61
CA ARG A 266 13.45 19.68 -2.70
C ARG A 266 13.36 21.10 -3.25
N PRO A 267 14.38 21.96 -3.05
CA PRO A 267 14.37 23.29 -3.63
C PRO A 267 14.30 23.17 -5.16
N LEU A 268 13.45 23.98 -5.76
CA LEU A 268 13.36 24.07 -7.22
C LEU A 268 14.64 24.75 -7.74
N SER A 269 15.53 24.00 -8.35
CA SER A 269 16.60 24.53 -9.17
C SER A 269 16.08 24.79 -10.58
N ILE A 270 16.16 26.06 -11.01
CA ILE A 270 15.79 26.45 -12.37
C ILE A 270 17.09 26.75 -13.13
N GLY A 271 17.70 25.71 -13.71
CA GLY A 271 19.03 25.80 -14.33
C GLY A 271 20.15 25.96 -13.30
N GLU A 272 21.39 26.00 -13.75
CA GLU A 272 22.56 26.03 -12.91
C GLU A 272 22.76 27.35 -12.07
N SER A 273 21.93 28.37 -12.32
CA SER A 273 22.18 29.72 -11.77
C SER A 273 21.10 30.31 -10.86
N VAL A 274 19.98 29.64 -10.63
CA VAL A 274 18.89 30.17 -9.78
C VAL A 274 18.41 29.14 -8.79
N GLY A 275 19.02 29.10 -7.62
CA GLY A 275 18.50 28.38 -6.45
C GLY A 275 17.39 29.20 -5.78
N VAL A 276 16.25 28.54 -5.47
CA VAL A 276 15.21 29.13 -4.62
C VAL A 276 15.51 28.72 -3.19
N SER A 277 15.97 29.64 -2.36
CA SER A 277 16.10 29.44 -0.92
C SER A 277 14.82 29.90 -0.22
N VAL A 278 14.37 29.12 0.74
CA VAL A 278 13.29 29.49 1.66
C VAL A 278 13.97 29.89 2.98
N PRO A 279 13.84 31.14 3.45
CA PRO A 279 14.41 31.55 4.74
C PRO A 279 13.79 30.70 5.87
N ASP A 280 14.60 30.33 6.86
CA ASP A 280 14.24 29.43 7.97
C ASP A 280 12.99 29.90 8.72
N TYR A 281 12.87 31.20 9.01
CA TYR A 281 11.71 31.76 9.69
C TYR A 281 10.38 31.51 8.95
N LEU A 282 10.41 31.40 7.62
CA LEU A 282 9.19 31.05 6.86
C LEU A 282 8.83 29.57 7.00
N GLY A 283 9.83 28.72 7.12
CA GLY A 283 9.63 27.32 7.42
C GLY A 283 9.02 27.11 8.80
N GLU A 284 9.53 27.80 9.81
CA GLU A 284 8.99 27.80 11.17
C GLU A 284 7.54 28.29 11.23
N VAL A 285 7.22 29.38 10.52
CA VAL A 285 5.85 29.89 10.42
C VAL A 285 4.92 28.83 9.81
N VAL A 286 5.36 28.12 8.78
CA VAL A 286 4.56 27.06 8.14
C VAL A 286 4.39 25.87 9.08
N ALA A 287 5.41 25.46 9.81
CA ALA A 287 5.36 24.39 10.79
C ALA A 287 4.37 24.71 11.92
N ASN A 288 4.48 25.89 12.53
CA ASN A 288 3.55 26.37 13.56
C ASN A 288 2.12 26.46 13.03
N PHE A 289 1.91 26.97 11.81
CA PHE A 289 0.60 27.01 11.19
C PHE A 289 0.01 25.60 10.98
N SER A 290 0.84 24.63 10.62
CA SER A 290 0.41 23.22 10.47
C SER A 290 -0.14 22.68 11.78
N GLN A 291 0.55 22.92 12.88
CA GLN A 291 0.14 22.46 14.20
C GLN A 291 -1.14 23.14 14.68
N LEU A 292 -1.23 24.46 14.55
CA LEU A 292 -2.42 25.23 14.90
C LEU A 292 -3.63 24.77 14.05
N ALA A 293 -3.42 24.50 12.77
CA ALA A 293 -4.49 24.02 11.90
C ALA A 293 -5.00 22.63 12.31
N ARG A 294 -4.10 21.72 12.75
CA ARG A 294 -4.52 20.39 13.27
C ARG A 294 -5.27 20.50 14.60
N ALA A 295 -4.89 21.43 15.46
CA ALA A 295 -5.58 21.68 16.73
C ALA A 295 -6.92 22.42 16.57
N SER A 296 -7.21 23.00 15.40
CA SER A 296 -8.39 23.81 15.16
C SER A 296 -9.62 22.97 14.83
N ASN A 297 -10.72 23.22 15.53
CA ASN A 297 -12.03 22.63 15.25
C ASN A 297 -12.63 23.07 13.89
N HIS A 298 -12.09 24.13 13.27
CA HIS A 298 -12.54 24.62 11.96
C HIS A 298 -11.92 23.88 10.78
N VAL A 299 -10.90 23.08 11.03
CA VAL A 299 -10.24 22.27 10.00
C VAL A 299 -10.66 20.82 10.16
N ASN A 300 -11.14 20.23 9.08
CA ASN A 300 -11.49 18.82 9.10
C ASN A 300 -10.20 17.97 9.25
N GLN A 301 -10.03 17.32 10.38
CA GLN A 301 -8.88 16.49 10.71
C GLN A 301 -8.66 15.37 9.67
N ARG A 302 -9.73 14.85 9.06
CA ARG A 302 -9.67 13.83 7.99
C ARG A 302 -8.90 14.26 6.74
N SER A 303 -8.59 15.55 6.62
CA SER A 303 -7.96 16.08 5.40
C SER A 303 -6.43 15.94 5.34
N GLY A 304 -5.76 15.43 6.36
CA GLY A 304 -4.30 15.30 6.38
C GLY A 304 -3.58 16.65 6.23
N VAL A 305 -3.79 17.55 7.19
CA VAL A 305 -3.33 18.96 7.13
C VAL A 305 -1.84 19.10 6.81
N SER A 306 -0.98 18.20 7.32
CA SER A 306 0.47 18.22 7.04
C SER A 306 0.80 18.02 5.55
N VAL A 307 0.09 17.11 4.87
CA VAL A 307 0.31 16.83 3.44
C VAL A 307 -0.10 18.01 2.57
N ARG A 308 -1.20 18.68 2.90
CA ARG A 308 -1.67 19.87 2.14
C ARG A 308 -0.75 21.06 2.31
N LEU A 309 -0.20 21.29 3.48
CA LEU A 309 0.73 22.39 3.74
C LEU A 309 2.08 22.17 3.08
N ARG A 310 2.58 20.95 2.99
CA ARG A 310 3.75 20.62 2.16
C ARG A 310 3.51 20.98 0.68
N SER A 311 2.33 20.69 0.14
CA SER A 311 1.99 21.04 -1.25
C SER A 311 1.82 22.56 -1.44
N VAL A 312 1.30 23.28 -0.46
CA VAL A 312 1.19 24.76 -0.48
C VAL A 312 2.55 25.43 -0.41
N GLY A 313 3.48 24.93 0.40
CA GLY A 313 4.87 25.39 0.42
C GLY A 313 5.54 25.25 -0.94
N ARG A 314 5.38 24.11 -1.60
CA ARG A 314 5.87 23.88 -2.97
C ARG A 314 5.21 24.79 -4.00
N GLN A 315 3.90 25.02 -3.93
CA GLN A 315 3.18 25.91 -4.86
C GLN A 315 3.54 27.39 -4.65
N ARG A 316 3.76 27.84 -3.42
CA ARG A 316 4.17 29.23 -3.15
C ARG A 316 5.60 29.50 -3.62
N ALA A 317 6.51 28.55 -3.52
CA ALA A 317 7.85 28.66 -4.11
C ALA A 317 7.77 28.75 -5.65
N ALA A 318 6.96 27.90 -6.28
CA ALA A 318 6.73 27.91 -7.72
C ALA A 318 6.05 29.22 -8.21
N THR A 319 5.07 29.75 -7.47
CA THR A 319 4.35 30.98 -7.83
C THR A 319 5.23 32.22 -7.66
N ARG A 320 6.14 32.25 -6.66
CA ARG A 320 7.09 33.35 -6.52
C ARG A 320 8.14 33.38 -7.62
N SER A 321 8.61 32.23 -8.08
CA SER A 321 9.53 32.14 -9.22
C SER A 321 8.85 32.56 -10.54
N ALA A 322 7.57 32.19 -10.72
CA ALA A 322 6.75 32.61 -11.87
C ALA A 322 6.42 34.12 -11.81
N GLY A 323 6.14 34.67 -10.62
CA GLY A 323 5.86 36.10 -10.41
C GLY A 323 7.07 37.01 -10.65
N ARG A 324 8.30 36.58 -10.34
CA ARG A 324 9.52 37.29 -10.71
C ARG A 324 9.73 37.33 -12.22
N ARG A 325 9.50 36.23 -12.94
CA ARG A 325 9.58 36.21 -14.42
C ARG A 325 8.54 37.10 -15.10
N ALA A 326 7.36 37.30 -14.50
CA ALA A 326 6.34 38.18 -15.04
C ALA A 326 6.68 39.66 -14.86
N ARG A 327 7.45 40.07 -13.80
CA ARG A 327 7.89 41.46 -13.56
C ARG A 327 9.04 41.88 -14.43
N ASP A 328 9.90 40.96 -14.88
CA ASP A 328 11.02 41.29 -15.77
C ASP A 328 10.67 41.34 -17.25
N ARG A 329 9.45 40.92 -17.64
CA ARG A 329 8.95 41.14 -18.98
C ARG A 329 8.39 42.56 -19.07
N ARG A 330 9.22 43.54 -19.36
CA ARG A 330 8.79 44.86 -19.87
C ARG A 330 7.93 44.63 -21.12
N PRO A 331 6.79 45.28 -21.25
CA PRO A 331 6.00 45.15 -22.45
C PRO A 331 6.80 45.67 -23.66
N ARG A 332 7.24 44.76 -24.53
CA ARG A 332 7.75 45.13 -25.84
C ARG A 332 6.64 45.89 -26.55
N ARG A 333 6.91 47.17 -26.90
CA ARG A 333 6.02 47.99 -27.72
C ARG A 333 5.61 47.21 -28.96
N ARG A 334 4.31 47.04 -29.13
CA ARG A 334 3.73 46.47 -30.37
C ARG A 334 4.11 47.40 -31.52
N PRO A 335 4.62 46.92 -32.66
CA PRO A 335 4.72 47.72 -33.88
C PRO A 335 3.30 48.06 -34.34
N ARG A 336 3.10 49.32 -34.68
CA ARG A 336 1.89 49.84 -35.35
C ARG A 336 1.75 49.11 -36.68
N CYS A 337 0.75 48.26 -36.84
CA CYS A 337 0.31 47.80 -38.18
C CYS A 337 -0.36 48.94 -38.87
N ALA A 338 0.16 49.28 -40.03
CA ALA A 338 -0.40 50.21 -41.00
C ALA A 338 -1.76 49.63 -41.52
N ARG A 339 -2.72 50.57 -41.64
CA ARG A 339 -3.99 50.33 -42.34
C ARG A 339 -3.67 50.09 -43.81
N GLY A 340 -3.99 48.88 -44.30
CA GLY A 340 -4.13 48.61 -45.74
C GLY A 340 -5.59 48.43 -46.07
N GLN A 341 -6.07 49.34 -46.88
CA GLN A 341 -7.35 49.27 -47.59
C GLN A 341 -7.38 47.99 -48.45
N PHE A 342 -8.45 47.25 -48.39
CA PHE A 342 -8.81 46.35 -49.48
C PHE A 342 -10.28 46.43 -49.78
N ASP A 343 -10.46 46.61 -51.06
CA ASP A 343 -11.64 46.91 -51.83
C ASP A 343 -12.62 45.74 -51.98
N ARG A 344 -13.86 46.08 -52.20
CA ARG A 344 -14.96 45.18 -52.57
C ARG A 344 -14.84 44.76 -54.04
N GLN A 345 -15.17 43.50 -54.30
CA GLN A 345 -15.87 43.03 -55.53
C GLN A 345 -16.18 41.56 -55.39
N ASP A 346 -17.40 41.20 -55.20
CA ASP A 346 -18.44 40.81 -56.21
C ASP A 346 -18.41 39.34 -56.68
N ARG A 347 -19.60 38.78 -56.58
CA ARG A 347 -20.32 37.81 -57.44
C ARG A 347 -20.31 36.32 -57.06
N ASP A 348 -21.46 35.94 -56.56
CA ASP A 348 -22.52 35.16 -57.23
C ASP A 348 -22.23 33.74 -57.75
N ARG A 349 -23.16 32.92 -57.43
CA ARG A 349 -23.74 31.67 -57.96
C ARG A 349 -23.55 30.51 -56.94
N GLY A 350 -24.59 29.81 -56.45
CA GLY A 350 -25.92 29.55 -56.98
C GLY A 350 -26.21 28.09 -56.76
N VAL A 351 -27.38 27.84 -56.20
CA VAL A 351 -28.23 26.67 -56.46
C VAL A 351 -28.03 25.35 -55.73
N GLY A 352 -29.00 25.01 -54.91
CA GLY A 352 -29.80 23.80 -54.86
C GLY A 352 -29.41 22.78 -53.77
N GLY A 353 -30.26 22.31 -52.92
CA GLY A 353 -31.66 22.14 -52.92
C GLY A 353 -32.02 21.04 -51.90
N ARG A 354 -33.13 21.26 -51.25
CA ARG A 354 -34.05 20.29 -50.64
C ARG A 354 -33.63 19.52 -49.39
N SER A 355 -34.11 19.89 -48.21
CA SER A 355 -35.45 19.58 -47.68
C SER A 355 -35.70 18.11 -47.38
N ARG A 356 -35.82 17.83 -46.13
CA ARG A 356 -36.96 17.11 -45.55
C ARG A 356 -37.01 17.22 -44.05
N ARG A 357 -38.02 17.91 -43.58
CA ARG A 357 -38.60 17.90 -42.24
C ARG A 357 -39.36 16.58 -42.02
N ARG A 358 -39.44 16.12 -40.78
CA ARG A 358 -40.60 15.58 -40.08
C ARG A 358 -40.21 15.51 -38.63
N HIS A 359 -40.75 16.31 -37.79
CA HIS A 359 -42.06 16.36 -37.13
C HIS A 359 -42.37 15.12 -36.29
N LEU A 360 -42.57 15.47 -35.07
CA LEU A 360 -43.69 15.28 -34.10
C LEU A 360 -43.49 14.06 -33.19
N ARG A 361 -43.84 14.01 -31.93
CA ARG A 361 -44.73 14.76 -30.99
C ARG A 361 -44.32 14.39 -29.59
N ARG A 362 -44.29 15.22 -28.67
CA ARG A 362 -45.01 15.47 -27.41
C ARG A 362 -46.16 14.51 -27.07
N THR A 363 -46.14 13.98 -25.88
CA THR A 363 -47.21 13.85 -24.86
C THR A 363 -46.46 13.38 -23.60
N GLY A 364 -46.55 13.89 -22.41
CA GLY A 364 -47.57 14.66 -21.74
C GLY A 364 -48.20 13.81 -20.65
N GLU A 365 -48.15 14.28 -19.38
CA GLU A 365 -48.99 13.90 -18.27
C GLU A 365 -48.61 12.59 -17.55
N GLY A 366 -48.60 12.46 -16.23
CA GLY A 366 -49.10 13.31 -15.19
C GLY A 366 -48.97 12.63 -13.84
N CYS A 367 -49.02 13.44 -12.84
CA CYS A 367 -49.08 13.20 -11.40
C CYS A 367 -49.87 11.97 -10.95
N ARG A 368 -49.47 11.36 -9.84
CA ARG A 368 -50.21 11.42 -8.58
C ARG A 368 -49.50 10.77 -7.42
N ALA A 369 -49.46 11.51 -6.35
CA ALA A 369 -49.22 11.06 -5.01
C ALA A 369 -50.39 10.22 -4.53
N ASP A 370 -50.17 9.22 -3.70
CA ASP A 370 -51.10 8.81 -2.68
C ASP A 370 -50.38 8.39 -1.39
N ARG A 371 -50.74 9.12 -0.36
CA ARG A 371 -50.54 8.81 1.05
C ARG A 371 -51.53 7.71 1.44
N VAL A 372 -51.09 6.74 2.22
CA VAL A 372 -51.97 6.08 3.20
C VAL A 372 -51.22 5.89 4.51
N GLN A 373 -51.83 6.45 5.52
CA GLN A 373 -51.60 6.35 6.96
C GLN A 373 -52.12 5.03 7.52
N GLY A 374 -51.66 4.71 8.71
CA GLY A 374 -52.36 3.92 9.71
C GLY A 374 -51.68 2.61 10.04
N SER A 375 -51.52 2.18 11.24
CA SER A 375 -51.78 2.60 12.60
C SER A 375 -51.31 1.48 13.53
N HIS A 376 -50.74 1.85 14.65
CA HIS A 376 -50.78 1.24 15.97
C HIS A 376 -51.05 -0.25 16.16
N ARG A 377 -50.17 -0.95 16.87
CA ARG A 377 -50.50 -1.49 18.21
C ARG A 377 -49.26 -2.04 18.93
N SER A 378 -49.01 -1.46 20.07
CA SER A 378 -48.27 -1.92 21.22
C SER A 378 -48.87 -3.17 21.84
N VAL A 379 -48.10 -4.12 22.33
CA VAL A 379 -48.34 -4.84 23.57
C VAL A 379 -47.02 -5.21 24.23
N ALA A 380 -46.87 -4.64 25.43
CA ALA A 380 -45.91 -5.05 26.46
C ALA A 380 -46.36 -6.33 27.13
N HIS A 381 -45.42 -7.14 27.59
CA HIS A 381 -45.46 -7.76 28.92
C HIS A 381 -44.13 -8.43 29.30
N HIS A 382 -43.52 -7.95 30.33
CA HIS A 382 -42.66 -8.60 31.35
C HIS A 382 -43.60 -9.21 32.40
N PRO A 383 -43.15 -9.93 33.46
CA PRO A 383 -41.89 -10.67 33.81
C PRO A 383 -42.15 -12.06 34.45
N ASP A 384 -41.17 -12.81 34.87
CA ASP A 384 -40.94 -13.38 36.22
C ASP A 384 -39.87 -14.52 36.16
N ARG A 385 -38.82 -14.37 36.92
CA ARG A 385 -38.37 -14.88 38.22
C ARG A 385 -38.49 -16.39 38.46
N ARG A 386 -37.36 -17.03 38.73
CA ARG A 386 -36.91 -17.78 39.96
C ARG A 386 -35.82 -18.78 39.55
N CYS A 387 -34.62 -18.69 40.08
CA CYS A 387 -34.07 -19.12 41.35
C CYS A 387 -34.46 -20.53 41.75
N VAL A 388 -33.45 -21.44 41.87
CA VAL A 388 -33.17 -22.40 42.93
C VAL A 388 -31.93 -23.23 42.55
N ARG A 389 -30.80 -23.06 43.20
CA ARG A 389 -30.14 -23.73 44.34
C ARG A 389 -29.59 -25.14 44.09
N ARG A 390 -28.27 -25.24 44.25
CA ARG A 390 -27.45 -26.11 45.11
C ARG A 390 -27.37 -27.62 44.86
N GLY A 391 -26.11 -28.07 44.95
CA GLY A 391 -25.66 -29.41 45.27
C GLY A 391 -24.25 -29.69 44.78
N SER A 392 -23.26 -29.31 45.46
CA SER A 392 -22.31 -30.00 46.38
C SER A 392 -22.07 -31.47 46.09
N GLY A 393 -20.82 -31.84 45.82
CA GLY A 393 -20.35 -33.22 45.86
C GLY A 393 -18.96 -33.42 45.26
N ARG A 394 -17.91 -33.30 46.06
CA ARG A 394 -16.65 -34.02 45.92
C ARG A 394 -16.74 -35.30 46.76
N PRO A 395 -15.76 -36.24 46.74
CA PRO A 395 -14.58 -36.52 45.93
C PRO A 395 -14.35 -38.04 45.73
N HIS A 396 -13.15 -38.38 45.32
CA HIS A 396 -12.42 -39.66 45.33
C HIS A 396 -12.29 -40.45 44.03
N GLY A 397 -11.01 -40.63 43.72
CA GLY A 397 -10.43 -41.64 42.84
C GLY A 397 -9.27 -41.02 42.07
#